data_1d3891f1efb7b2df2bfe5604c776db98
#
_entry.id   1d3891f1efb7b2df2bfe5604c776db98
#
_cell.length_a   1.000
_cell.length_b   1.000
_cell.length_c   1.000
_cell.angle_alpha   90.00
_cell.angle_beta   90.00
_cell.angle_gamma   90.00
#
_symmetry.space_group_name_H-M   'P 1'
#
loop_
_entity.id
_entity.type
_entity.pdbx_description
1 polymer ?
#
loop_
_entity_poly.entity_id
_entity_poly.type
_entity_poly.pdbx_seq_one_letter_code
_entity_poly.pdbx_strand_id
1 'polypeptide(L)'
;MTQHAYICDALRTPFGRYAGSLSGVRADDLGAVPLRALAARYPQLDWDAVADVIYGCANQAGEDNRNVARMSALLAGLPITLGGSTVNRLCGSGMDAIGTAARAIKSGEAGLMIAGGVESMSRAPFVMPKATSAFSRENSVQDTTIGWRFINPLMKAQYGVDSMPETAENVATDFGISREDQDKMALASQLKAVAAQKAGYFDAEITPVTIPQKKGDAIVVSKDEHPRDTTMEVLAKLRPVVRADGTITAGNASGVNDGACALILASEGEAARNGLTPRARVIGMATAGVAPRIMGIGPAPATLKVLAQTGLTLAQMDVIELNEAFAAQGLAVLRQLGLQDDDARVNPNGGAIALGHPLGASGARLVTTAINQLHRTGGRYALCTMCIGVGQGIALIIERV
;
A
#
# COMPACT_ATOMS: atom_id res chain seq x y z
N MET A 1 19.39 -26.20 0.34
CA MET A 1 19.68 -24.92 -0.38
C MET A 1 18.47 -24.04 -0.20
N THR A 2 18.62 -22.80 0.29
CA THR A 2 17.53 -21.83 0.38
C THR A 2 17.08 -21.45 -1.01
N GLN A 3 15.80 -21.67 -1.33
CA GLN A 3 15.23 -21.24 -2.60
C GLN A 3 15.12 -19.70 -2.65
N HIS A 4 15.20 -19.13 -3.83
CA HIS A 4 14.88 -17.72 -4.05
C HIS A 4 13.40 -17.55 -4.37
N ALA A 5 12.82 -16.46 -3.91
CA ALA A 5 11.48 -16.04 -4.28
C ALA A 5 11.56 -14.89 -5.28
N TYR A 6 11.05 -15.12 -6.48
CA TYR A 6 11.04 -14.15 -7.57
C TYR A 6 9.65 -13.58 -7.76
N ILE A 7 9.57 -12.27 -8.02
CA ILE A 7 8.38 -11.62 -8.52
C ILE A 7 8.48 -11.64 -10.05
N CYS A 8 7.52 -12.29 -10.69
CA CYS A 8 7.51 -12.48 -12.14
C CYS A 8 6.64 -11.47 -12.86
N ASP A 9 5.53 -11.04 -12.26
CA ASP A 9 4.70 -9.96 -12.77
C ASP A 9 3.96 -9.26 -11.63
N ALA A 10 3.51 -8.02 -11.90
CA ALA A 10 2.78 -7.21 -10.95
C ALA A 10 1.83 -6.24 -11.68
N LEU A 11 0.56 -6.24 -11.28
CA LEU A 11 -0.46 -5.36 -11.82
C LEU A 11 -1.26 -4.73 -10.70
N ARG A 12 -1.75 -3.52 -10.94
CA ARG A 12 -2.68 -2.81 -10.06
C ARG A 12 -3.83 -2.18 -10.83
N THR A 13 -4.90 -1.88 -10.15
CA THR A 13 -5.90 -0.96 -10.66
C THR A 13 -5.35 0.48 -10.64
N PRO A 14 -5.93 1.42 -11.39
CA PRO A 14 -5.78 2.82 -11.02
C PRO A 14 -6.28 3.01 -9.58
N PHE A 15 -5.74 4.03 -8.88
CA PHE A 15 -6.23 4.40 -7.57
C PHE A 15 -7.29 5.50 -7.68
N GLY A 16 -8.50 5.18 -7.19
CA GLY A 16 -9.62 6.11 -7.09
C GLY A 16 -9.49 7.00 -5.85
N ARG A 17 -9.99 8.23 -5.94
CA ARG A 17 -10.16 9.08 -4.74
C ARG A 17 -11.44 8.67 -4.00
N TYR A 18 -11.54 9.08 -2.75
CA TYR A 18 -12.74 8.91 -1.95
C TYR A 18 -13.98 9.46 -2.68
N ALA A 19 -15.04 8.65 -2.74
CA ALA A 19 -16.26 8.96 -3.47
C ALA A 19 -16.05 9.28 -4.98
N GLY A 20 -14.91 8.85 -5.56
CA GLY A 20 -14.56 9.04 -6.96
C GLY A 20 -15.04 7.92 -7.87
N SER A 21 -14.35 7.76 -8.99
CA SER A 21 -14.75 6.85 -10.08
C SER A 21 -14.86 5.38 -9.65
N LEU A 22 -14.06 4.92 -8.68
CA LEU A 22 -14.10 3.54 -8.17
C LEU A 22 -15.07 3.33 -7.01
N SER A 23 -15.69 4.36 -6.46
CA SER A 23 -16.57 4.28 -5.28
C SER A 23 -17.80 3.38 -5.45
N GLY A 24 -18.22 3.12 -6.69
CA GLY A 24 -19.30 2.18 -7.03
C GLY A 24 -18.86 0.72 -7.12
N VAL A 25 -17.56 0.44 -7.12
CA VAL A 25 -17.01 -0.92 -7.27
C VAL A 25 -16.83 -1.56 -5.90
N ARG A 26 -17.40 -2.76 -5.70
CA ARG A 26 -17.25 -3.53 -4.46
C ARG A 26 -15.77 -3.89 -4.23
N ALA A 27 -15.36 -4.00 -2.97
CA ALA A 27 -13.97 -4.34 -2.62
C ALA A 27 -13.54 -5.72 -3.17
N ASP A 28 -14.41 -6.72 -3.10
CA ASP A 28 -14.16 -8.05 -3.60
C ASP A 28 -14.06 -8.10 -5.14
N ASP A 29 -14.91 -7.35 -5.86
CA ASP A 29 -14.83 -7.18 -7.31
C ASP A 29 -13.57 -6.41 -7.73
N LEU A 30 -13.20 -5.36 -7.00
CA LEU A 30 -12.01 -4.56 -7.25
C LEU A 30 -10.73 -5.40 -7.10
N GLY A 31 -10.66 -6.23 -6.03
CA GLY A 31 -9.58 -7.17 -5.81
C GLY A 31 -9.44 -8.23 -6.90
N ALA A 32 -10.54 -8.59 -7.57
CA ALA A 32 -10.53 -9.54 -8.68
C ALA A 32 -9.95 -8.95 -9.98
N VAL A 33 -9.94 -7.63 -10.16
CA VAL A 33 -9.49 -6.99 -11.42
C VAL A 33 -8.05 -7.33 -11.76
N PRO A 34 -7.04 -7.08 -10.88
CA PRO A 34 -5.65 -7.39 -11.20
C PRO A 34 -5.41 -8.91 -11.33
N LEU A 35 -6.14 -9.76 -10.60
CA LEU A 35 -6.06 -11.23 -10.73
C LEU A 35 -6.54 -11.68 -12.11
N ARG A 36 -7.68 -11.18 -12.56
CA ARG A 36 -8.23 -11.48 -13.90
C ARG A 36 -7.29 -11.03 -15.00
N ALA A 37 -6.66 -9.86 -14.83
CA ALA A 37 -5.69 -9.35 -15.79
C ALA A 37 -4.42 -10.20 -15.84
N LEU A 38 -3.92 -10.69 -14.71
CA LEU A 38 -2.80 -11.64 -14.66
C LEU A 38 -3.18 -12.96 -15.30
N ALA A 39 -4.39 -13.49 -15.03
CA ALA A 39 -4.87 -14.73 -15.65
C ALA A 39 -4.96 -14.59 -17.18
N ALA A 40 -5.46 -13.47 -17.67
CA ALA A 40 -5.52 -13.18 -19.10
C ALA A 40 -4.13 -13.03 -19.76
N ARG A 41 -3.15 -12.48 -19.02
CA ARG A 41 -1.77 -12.30 -19.49
C ARG A 41 -0.99 -13.62 -19.54
N TYR A 42 -1.32 -14.55 -18.66
CA TYR A 42 -0.66 -15.86 -18.52
C TYR A 42 -1.64 -17.02 -18.65
N PRO A 43 -2.29 -17.20 -19.83
CA PRO A 43 -3.28 -18.27 -20.03
C PRO A 43 -2.66 -19.67 -20.00
N GLN A 44 -1.33 -19.78 -20.18
CA GLN A 44 -0.58 -21.04 -20.12
C GLN A 44 -0.10 -21.40 -18.71
N LEU A 45 -0.23 -20.49 -17.73
CA LEU A 45 0.19 -20.77 -16.35
C LEU A 45 -0.71 -21.85 -15.76
N ASP A 46 -0.11 -22.81 -15.09
CA ASP A 46 -0.84 -23.79 -14.28
C ASP A 46 -1.39 -23.12 -13.01
N TRP A 47 -2.60 -22.56 -13.12
CA TRP A 47 -3.27 -21.87 -12.02
C TRP A 47 -3.67 -22.81 -10.89
N ASP A 48 -3.80 -24.14 -11.14
CA ASP A 48 -4.01 -25.13 -10.09
C ASP A 48 -2.74 -25.40 -9.26
N ALA A 49 -1.57 -25.09 -9.80
CA ALA A 49 -0.30 -25.16 -9.06
C ALA A 49 -0.04 -23.95 -8.14
N VAL A 50 -0.84 -22.89 -8.21
CA VAL A 50 -0.74 -21.75 -7.28
C VAL A 50 -1.16 -22.22 -5.89
N ALA A 51 -0.24 -22.18 -4.93
CA ALA A 51 -0.48 -22.72 -3.59
C ALA A 51 -1.49 -21.88 -2.79
N ASP A 52 -1.42 -20.54 -2.90
CA ASP A 52 -2.33 -19.65 -2.18
C ASP A 52 -2.36 -18.24 -2.81
N VAL A 53 -3.44 -17.50 -2.57
CA VAL A 53 -3.57 -16.07 -2.82
C VAL A 53 -3.55 -15.34 -1.48
N ILE A 54 -2.54 -14.53 -1.21
CA ILE A 54 -2.44 -13.74 0.03
C ILE A 54 -2.70 -12.27 -0.31
N TYR A 55 -3.80 -11.73 0.20
CA TYR A 55 -4.14 -10.32 0.04
C TYR A 55 -4.12 -9.56 1.35
N GLY A 56 -3.53 -8.36 1.32
CA GLY A 56 -3.69 -7.38 2.37
C GLY A 56 -5.05 -6.69 2.28
N CYS A 57 -5.74 -6.54 3.42
CA CYS A 57 -6.92 -5.73 3.57
C CYS A 57 -7.05 -5.27 5.01
N ALA A 58 -7.20 -3.97 5.25
CA ALA A 58 -7.22 -3.41 6.59
C ALA A 58 -8.62 -3.34 7.20
N ASN A 59 -9.66 -3.05 6.41
CA ASN A 59 -11.00 -2.84 6.95
C ASN A 59 -11.67 -4.14 7.38
N GLN A 60 -11.97 -5.04 6.48
CA GLN A 60 -12.64 -6.34 6.68
C GLN A 60 -14.00 -6.26 7.42
N ALA A 61 -14.64 -5.08 7.45
CA ALA A 61 -15.91 -4.87 8.13
C ALA A 61 -17.13 -4.91 7.19
N GLY A 62 -16.92 -4.72 5.89
CA GLY A 62 -17.96 -4.62 4.88
C GLY A 62 -17.92 -5.75 3.85
N GLU A 63 -17.89 -5.37 2.59
CA GLU A 63 -17.85 -6.29 1.44
C GLU A 63 -16.52 -7.06 1.34
N ASP A 64 -15.52 -6.59 2.04
CA ASP A 64 -14.20 -7.17 2.24
C ASP A 64 -14.12 -8.21 3.39
N ASN A 65 -15.23 -8.47 4.07
CA ASN A 65 -15.30 -9.52 5.08
C ASN A 65 -15.21 -10.93 4.43
N ARG A 66 -15.13 -11.96 5.25
CA ARG A 66 -15.12 -13.38 4.82
C ARG A 66 -14.01 -13.73 3.85
N ASN A 67 -12.79 -13.22 4.10
CA ASN A 67 -11.60 -13.53 3.33
C ASN A 67 -11.66 -12.98 1.89
N VAL A 68 -11.47 -11.67 1.76
CA VAL A 68 -11.53 -10.98 0.47
C VAL A 68 -10.53 -11.54 -0.57
N ALA A 69 -9.39 -12.09 -0.14
CA ALA A 69 -8.43 -12.75 -1.02
C ALA A 69 -9.08 -13.93 -1.77
N ARG A 70 -9.73 -14.84 -1.03
CA ARG A 70 -10.43 -15.98 -1.61
C ARG A 70 -11.61 -15.54 -2.47
N MET A 71 -12.40 -14.55 -2.03
CA MET A 71 -13.52 -14.03 -2.80
C MET A 71 -13.04 -13.43 -4.12
N SER A 72 -12.01 -12.60 -4.10
CA SER A 72 -11.41 -12.00 -5.31
C SER A 72 -10.87 -13.05 -6.28
N ALA A 73 -10.22 -14.10 -5.79
CA ALA A 73 -9.72 -15.20 -6.61
C ALA A 73 -10.86 -15.93 -7.35
N LEU A 74 -11.96 -16.24 -6.66
CA LEU A 74 -13.14 -16.87 -7.26
C LEU A 74 -13.83 -15.95 -8.27
N LEU A 75 -14.00 -14.66 -7.93
CA LEU A 75 -14.58 -13.65 -8.82
C LEU A 75 -13.71 -13.35 -10.04
N ALA A 76 -12.40 -13.56 -9.94
CA ALA A 76 -11.49 -13.49 -11.07
C ALA A 76 -11.62 -14.70 -12.03
N GLY A 77 -12.30 -15.75 -11.62
CA GLY A 77 -12.42 -17.01 -12.39
C GLY A 77 -11.24 -17.95 -12.22
N LEU A 78 -10.44 -17.78 -11.17
CA LEU A 78 -9.35 -18.71 -10.85
C LEU A 78 -9.90 -20.06 -10.35
N PRO A 79 -9.13 -21.15 -10.42
CA PRO A 79 -9.58 -22.48 -10.03
C PRO A 79 -10.16 -22.53 -8.60
N ILE A 80 -11.21 -23.31 -8.40
CA ILE A 80 -11.85 -23.49 -7.10
C ILE A 80 -10.95 -24.24 -6.10
N THR A 81 -9.93 -24.92 -6.58
CA THR A 81 -8.90 -25.63 -5.83
C THR A 81 -7.92 -24.67 -5.14
N LEU A 82 -7.78 -23.44 -5.67
CA LEU A 82 -6.86 -22.44 -5.17
C LEU A 82 -7.32 -21.88 -3.81
N GLY A 83 -6.46 -21.91 -2.79
CA GLY A 83 -6.70 -21.29 -1.50
C GLY A 83 -6.70 -19.76 -1.54
N GLY A 84 -6.98 -19.13 -0.40
CA GLY A 84 -6.88 -17.70 -0.25
C GLY A 84 -6.79 -17.31 1.23
N SER A 85 -5.98 -16.31 1.54
CA SER A 85 -5.77 -15.80 2.90
C SER A 85 -5.73 -14.26 2.90
N THR A 86 -6.46 -13.64 3.83
CA THR A 86 -6.44 -12.20 4.02
C THR A 86 -5.63 -11.84 5.25
N VAL A 87 -4.61 -10.99 5.08
CA VAL A 87 -3.75 -10.53 6.17
C VAL A 87 -4.03 -9.07 6.49
N ASN A 88 -3.98 -8.72 7.77
CA ASN A 88 -4.16 -7.37 8.27
C ASN A 88 -2.94 -6.93 9.08
N ARG A 89 -2.14 -6.07 8.49
CA ARG A 89 -1.13 -5.24 9.14
C ARG A 89 -1.42 -3.78 8.81
N LEU A 90 -2.69 -3.39 8.85
CA LEU A 90 -3.16 -2.04 8.49
C LEU A 90 -2.52 -1.58 7.15
N CYS A 91 -1.92 -0.40 7.12
CA CYS A 91 -1.28 0.16 5.90
C CYS A 91 -0.26 -0.78 5.25
N GLY A 92 0.46 -1.60 6.04
CA GLY A 92 1.50 -2.52 5.58
C GLY A 92 1.01 -3.86 5.04
N SER A 93 -0.29 -4.11 5.02
CA SER A 93 -0.87 -5.42 4.71
C SER A 93 -0.44 -6.00 3.36
N GLY A 94 -0.45 -5.20 2.30
CA GLY A 94 -0.05 -5.66 0.97
C GLY A 94 1.44 -6.01 0.86
N MET A 95 2.32 -5.28 1.56
CA MET A 95 3.74 -5.62 1.62
C MET A 95 3.98 -6.86 2.47
N ASP A 96 3.24 -7.03 3.57
CA ASP A 96 3.30 -8.22 4.42
C ASP A 96 2.83 -9.47 3.68
N ALA A 97 1.81 -9.35 2.82
CA ALA A 97 1.37 -10.41 1.92
C ALA A 97 2.50 -10.88 0.99
N ILE A 98 3.22 -9.95 0.35
CA ILE A 98 4.37 -10.27 -0.51
C ILE A 98 5.48 -10.95 0.29
N GLY A 99 5.84 -10.41 1.45
CA GLY A 99 6.88 -11.01 2.29
C GLY A 99 6.50 -12.39 2.83
N THR A 100 5.22 -12.62 3.10
CA THR A 100 4.70 -13.93 3.55
C THR A 100 4.77 -14.95 2.41
N ALA A 101 4.31 -14.62 1.22
CA ALA A 101 4.44 -15.45 0.03
C ALA A 101 5.91 -15.77 -0.29
N ALA A 102 6.79 -14.75 -0.22
CA ALA A 102 8.22 -14.95 -0.43
C ALA A 102 8.86 -15.89 0.61
N ARG A 103 8.41 -15.86 1.87
CA ARG A 103 8.87 -16.79 2.92
C ARG A 103 8.41 -18.21 2.67
N ALA A 104 7.16 -18.43 2.26
CA ALA A 104 6.64 -19.73 1.89
C ALA A 104 7.42 -20.35 0.72
N ILE A 105 7.80 -19.55 -0.28
CA ILE A 105 8.65 -20.02 -1.38
C ILE A 105 10.08 -20.32 -0.89
N LYS A 106 10.68 -19.44 -0.09
CA LYS A 106 12.05 -19.63 0.43
C LYS A 106 12.17 -20.84 1.37
N SER A 107 11.12 -21.17 2.11
CA SER A 107 11.07 -22.37 2.97
C SER A 107 10.86 -23.68 2.19
N GLY A 108 10.41 -23.59 0.94
CA GLY A 108 10.07 -24.76 0.12
C GLY A 108 8.65 -25.28 0.35
N GLU A 109 7.81 -24.58 1.12
CA GLU A 109 6.41 -24.96 1.35
C GLU A 109 5.53 -24.68 0.12
N ALA A 110 5.92 -23.70 -0.70
CA ALA A 110 5.22 -23.33 -1.92
C ALA A 110 6.21 -23.08 -3.06
N GLY A 111 5.78 -23.33 -4.29
CA GLY A 111 6.57 -23.03 -5.48
C GLY A 111 6.05 -21.82 -6.24
N LEU A 112 4.73 -21.61 -6.22
CA LEU A 112 4.03 -20.56 -6.95
C LEU A 112 2.96 -19.94 -6.04
N MET A 113 2.94 -18.60 -5.93
CA MET A 113 2.06 -17.86 -5.03
C MET A 113 1.54 -16.59 -5.73
N ILE A 114 0.38 -16.15 -5.31
CA ILE A 114 -0.11 -14.80 -5.61
C ILE A 114 -0.10 -13.99 -4.32
N ALA A 115 0.40 -12.75 -4.38
CA ALA A 115 0.34 -11.82 -3.26
C ALA A 115 -0.13 -10.44 -3.73
N GLY A 116 -0.72 -9.66 -2.83
CA GLY A 116 -1.19 -8.33 -3.18
C GLY A 116 -2.03 -7.72 -2.09
N GLY A 117 -3.07 -7.01 -2.50
CA GLY A 117 -4.02 -6.45 -1.57
C GLY A 117 -5.07 -5.57 -2.21
N VAL A 118 -6.09 -5.26 -1.45
CA VAL A 118 -7.22 -4.42 -1.87
C VAL A 118 -7.70 -3.57 -0.70
N GLU A 119 -8.15 -2.37 -1.01
CA GLU A 119 -8.92 -1.54 -0.09
C GLU A 119 -9.94 -0.73 -0.88
N SER A 120 -11.17 -0.71 -0.41
CA SER A 120 -12.18 0.25 -0.84
C SER A 120 -12.61 1.08 0.36
N MET A 121 -11.95 2.22 0.53
CA MET A 121 -12.24 3.11 1.66
C MET A 121 -13.53 3.90 1.42
N SER A 122 -13.93 4.11 0.17
CA SER A 122 -15.23 4.72 -0.17
C SER A 122 -16.42 3.87 0.25
N ARG A 123 -16.25 2.54 0.32
CA ARG A 123 -17.31 1.59 0.66
C ARG A 123 -17.19 1.01 2.07
N ALA A 124 -16.29 1.57 2.86
CA ALA A 124 -16.15 1.20 4.27
C ALA A 124 -17.49 1.43 5.00
N PRO A 125 -18.07 0.42 5.65
CA PRO A 125 -19.41 0.52 6.20
C PRO A 125 -19.44 1.29 7.52
N PHE A 126 -20.62 1.74 7.88
CA PHE A 126 -20.94 2.05 9.27
C PHE A 126 -21.16 0.76 10.06
N VAL A 127 -20.63 0.71 11.27
CA VAL A 127 -20.78 -0.41 12.19
C VAL A 127 -21.37 0.02 13.53
N MET A 128 -22.03 -0.93 14.17
CA MET A 128 -22.75 -0.69 15.42
C MET A 128 -22.44 -1.83 16.41
N PRO A 129 -22.08 -1.54 17.67
CA PRO A 129 -21.85 -2.57 18.67
C PRO A 129 -23.16 -3.25 19.07
N LYS A 130 -23.05 -4.46 19.59
CA LYS A 130 -24.17 -5.10 20.28
C LYS A 130 -24.45 -4.38 21.60
N ALA A 131 -25.73 -4.34 22.00
CA ALA A 131 -26.09 -3.87 23.32
C ALA A 131 -25.42 -4.72 24.40
N THR A 132 -24.91 -4.08 25.44
CA THR A 132 -24.25 -4.72 26.59
C THR A 132 -25.20 -5.07 27.74
N SER A 133 -26.42 -4.55 27.69
CA SER A 133 -27.49 -4.81 28.68
C SER A 133 -28.84 -4.98 27.99
N ALA A 134 -29.75 -5.72 28.64
CA ALA A 134 -31.14 -5.82 28.19
C ALA A 134 -31.81 -4.45 28.21
N PHE A 135 -32.68 -4.19 27.21
CA PHE A 135 -33.41 -2.93 27.07
C PHE A 135 -32.55 -1.67 27.01
N SER A 136 -31.28 -1.81 26.51
CA SER A 136 -30.42 -0.66 26.33
C SER A 136 -31.10 0.39 25.43
N ARG A 137 -31.00 1.65 25.84
CA ARG A 137 -31.46 2.81 25.07
C ARG A 137 -30.31 3.57 24.42
N GLU A 138 -29.08 3.09 24.62
CA GLU A 138 -27.86 3.65 24.02
C GLU A 138 -27.44 2.83 22.81
N ASN A 139 -27.10 3.54 21.78
CA ASN A 139 -26.52 2.98 20.56
C ASN A 139 -25.56 3.96 19.95
N SER A 140 -24.49 3.47 19.35
CA SER A 140 -23.53 4.28 18.62
C SER A 140 -23.24 3.67 17.25
N VAL A 141 -23.23 4.51 16.22
CA VAL A 141 -22.80 4.14 14.88
C VAL A 141 -21.41 4.71 14.65
N GLN A 142 -20.48 3.89 14.16
CA GLN A 142 -19.10 4.29 13.92
C GLN A 142 -18.76 4.11 12.44
N ASP A 143 -18.12 5.10 11.86
CA ASP A 143 -17.56 5.04 10.50
C ASP A 143 -16.27 4.21 10.52
N THR A 144 -16.14 3.28 9.58
CA THR A 144 -14.94 2.43 9.46
C THR A 144 -14.00 2.87 8.34
N THR A 145 -14.25 4.00 7.70
CA THR A 145 -13.43 4.53 6.61
C THR A 145 -11.97 4.71 7.02
N ILE A 146 -11.75 5.34 8.19
CA ILE A 146 -10.41 5.59 8.73
C ILE A 146 -10.48 5.77 10.25
N GLY A 147 -9.40 5.41 10.95
CA GLY A 147 -9.26 5.69 12.37
C GLY A 147 -9.82 4.61 13.29
N TRP A 148 -10.04 5.00 14.53
CA TRP A 148 -10.42 4.11 15.63
C TRP A 148 -11.92 3.87 15.68
N ARG A 149 -12.30 2.62 15.97
CA ARG A 149 -13.66 2.19 16.28
C ARG A 149 -13.63 1.14 17.40
N PHE A 150 -14.66 1.05 18.22
CA PHE A 150 -14.73 0.12 19.35
C PHE A 150 -13.50 0.20 20.27
N ILE A 151 -13.13 1.41 20.66
CA ILE A 151 -11.89 1.71 21.39
C ILE A 151 -11.82 0.92 22.69
N ASN A 152 -10.75 0.14 22.86
CA ASN A 152 -10.43 -0.54 24.10
C ASN A 152 -9.99 0.50 25.16
N PRO A 153 -10.64 0.58 26.33
CA PRO A 153 -10.31 1.57 27.37
C PRO A 153 -8.87 1.46 27.88
N LEU A 154 -8.32 0.25 27.99
CA LEU A 154 -6.93 0.05 28.44
C LEU A 154 -5.93 0.54 27.37
N MET A 155 -6.22 0.28 26.09
CA MET A 155 -5.40 0.79 24.98
C MET A 155 -5.38 2.32 25.00
N LYS A 156 -6.56 2.94 25.17
CA LYS A 156 -6.68 4.40 25.27
C LYS A 156 -5.90 4.97 26.45
N ALA A 157 -5.97 4.33 27.62
CA ALA A 157 -5.29 4.78 28.82
C ALA A 157 -3.75 4.64 28.73
N GLN A 158 -3.26 3.58 28.10
CA GLN A 158 -1.82 3.27 28.08
C GLN A 158 -1.07 3.94 26.92
N TYR A 159 -1.71 4.01 25.73
CA TYR A 159 -1.02 4.39 24.50
C TYR A 159 -1.70 5.54 23.74
N GLY A 160 -2.88 5.97 24.17
CA GLY A 160 -3.69 6.93 23.43
C GLY A 160 -4.39 6.29 22.22
N VAL A 161 -5.22 7.08 21.57
CA VAL A 161 -5.97 6.71 20.36
C VAL A 161 -6.02 7.89 19.39
N ASP A 162 -4.87 8.53 19.21
CA ASP A 162 -4.71 9.68 18.33
C ASP A 162 -5.18 9.31 16.91
N SER A 163 -5.86 10.22 16.26
CA SER A 163 -6.20 10.09 14.84
C SER A 163 -4.93 10.09 13.99
N MET A 164 -5.00 9.56 12.78
CA MET A 164 -3.80 9.50 11.91
C MET A 164 -3.19 10.88 11.67
N PRO A 165 -3.95 11.94 11.32
CA PRO A 165 -3.38 13.27 11.21
C PRO A 165 -2.76 13.80 12.52
N GLU A 166 -3.33 13.42 13.67
CA GLU A 166 -2.79 13.80 14.98
C GLU A 166 -1.44 13.14 15.27
N THR A 167 -1.27 11.87 14.91
CA THR A 167 0.05 11.21 14.98
C THR A 167 1.08 11.90 14.09
N ALA A 168 0.67 12.46 12.95
CA ALA A 168 1.56 13.23 12.08
C ALA A 168 1.95 14.58 12.68
N GLU A 169 1.03 15.28 13.37
CA GLU A 169 1.37 16.48 14.15
C GLU A 169 2.35 16.17 15.28
N ASN A 170 2.18 15.02 15.95
CA ASN A 170 3.14 14.59 16.96
C ASN A 170 4.54 14.39 16.36
N VAL A 171 4.63 13.74 15.18
CA VAL A 171 5.90 13.58 14.47
C VAL A 171 6.47 14.94 14.05
N ALA A 172 5.65 15.84 13.49
CA ALA A 172 6.10 17.18 13.10
C ALA A 172 6.72 17.93 14.31
N THR A 173 6.07 17.84 15.48
CA THR A 173 6.51 18.48 16.71
C THR A 173 7.80 17.85 17.24
N ASP A 174 7.80 16.51 17.44
CA ASP A 174 8.90 15.78 18.06
C ASP A 174 10.20 15.82 17.22
N PHE A 175 10.06 15.91 15.88
CA PHE A 175 11.20 15.91 14.95
C PHE A 175 11.47 17.27 14.29
N GLY A 176 10.77 18.33 14.70
CA GLY A 176 11.01 19.69 14.22
C GLY A 176 10.74 19.85 12.71
N ILE A 177 9.70 19.24 12.19
CA ILE A 177 9.36 19.30 10.75
C ILE A 177 8.45 20.52 10.51
N SER A 178 8.95 21.49 9.77
CA SER A 178 8.19 22.71 9.48
C SER A 178 7.04 22.46 8.51
N ARG A 179 6.02 23.33 8.53
CA ARG A 179 4.94 23.35 7.56
C ARG A 179 5.47 23.56 6.13
N GLU A 180 6.45 24.44 5.98
CA GLU A 180 7.05 24.75 4.68
C GLU A 180 7.74 23.53 4.07
N ASP A 181 8.52 22.77 4.86
CA ASP A 181 9.18 21.54 4.39
C ASP A 181 8.14 20.51 3.96
N GLN A 182 7.04 20.36 4.73
CA GLN A 182 5.95 19.45 4.39
C GLN A 182 5.28 19.82 3.07
N ASP A 183 5.01 21.10 2.85
CA ASP A 183 4.38 21.57 1.61
C ASP A 183 5.34 21.44 0.41
N LYS A 184 6.67 21.63 0.60
CA LYS A 184 7.69 21.36 -0.43
C LYS A 184 7.69 19.89 -0.84
N MET A 185 7.69 18.97 0.12
CA MET A 185 7.64 17.54 -0.17
C MET A 185 6.34 17.16 -0.89
N ALA A 186 5.21 17.71 -0.46
CA ALA A 186 3.92 17.47 -1.09
C ALA A 186 3.88 17.96 -2.54
N LEU A 187 4.40 19.16 -2.80
CA LEU A 187 4.52 19.69 -4.16
C LEU A 187 5.43 18.81 -5.03
N ALA A 188 6.58 18.41 -4.51
CA ALA A 188 7.50 17.52 -5.23
C ALA A 188 6.84 16.19 -5.60
N SER A 189 6.08 15.59 -4.66
CA SER A 189 5.32 14.36 -4.91
C SER A 189 4.31 14.54 -6.05
N GLN A 190 3.53 15.62 -6.06
CA GLN A 190 2.56 15.93 -7.11
C GLN A 190 3.24 16.13 -8.48
N LEU A 191 4.30 16.93 -8.54
CA LEU A 191 5.02 17.20 -9.77
C LEU A 191 5.62 15.91 -10.37
N LYS A 192 6.24 15.07 -9.54
CA LYS A 192 6.77 13.77 -9.96
C LYS A 192 5.67 12.85 -10.49
N ALA A 193 4.53 12.75 -9.80
CA ALA A 193 3.43 11.88 -10.21
C ALA A 193 2.79 12.33 -11.53
N VAL A 194 2.55 13.63 -11.69
CA VAL A 194 2.01 14.21 -12.94
C VAL A 194 2.99 13.99 -14.10
N ALA A 195 4.28 14.18 -13.88
CA ALA A 195 5.31 13.93 -14.90
C ALA A 195 5.36 12.44 -15.29
N ALA A 196 5.36 11.53 -14.31
CA ALA A 196 5.36 10.09 -14.55
C ALA A 196 4.09 9.63 -15.30
N GLN A 197 2.92 10.15 -14.93
CA GLN A 197 1.66 9.86 -15.61
C GLN A 197 1.66 10.35 -17.06
N LYS A 198 2.17 11.56 -17.33
CA LYS A 198 2.32 12.10 -18.68
C LYS A 198 3.31 11.31 -19.53
N ALA A 199 4.37 10.79 -18.91
CA ALA A 199 5.38 9.97 -19.58
C ALA A 199 4.93 8.51 -19.79
N GLY A 200 3.74 8.10 -19.33
CA GLY A 200 3.24 6.72 -19.44
C GLY A 200 3.96 5.71 -18.53
N TYR A 201 4.64 6.17 -17.47
CA TYR A 201 5.42 5.29 -16.60
C TYR A 201 4.57 4.29 -15.80
N PHE A 202 3.30 4.59 -15.59
CA PHE A 202 2.35 3.70 -14.92
C PHE A 202 1.61 2.75 -15.86
N ASP A 203 1.75 2.88 -17.19
CA ASP A 203 1.01 2.05 -18.16
C ASP A 203 1.40 0.56 -18.07
N ALA A 204 2.63 0.27 -17.64
CA ALA A 204 3.10 -1.11 -17.46
C ALA A 204 2.50 -1.81 -16.22
N GLU A 205 2.00 -1.05 -15.25
CA GLU A 205 1.48 -1.58 -13.99
C GLU A 205 -0.04 -1.45 -13.84
N ILE A 206 -0.69 -0.51 -14.54
CA ILE A 206 -2.12 -0.27 -14.41
C ILE A 206 -2.91 -1.18 -15.37
N THR A 207 -3.86 -1.92 -14.79
CA THR A 207 -4.92 -2.58 -15.53
C THR A 207 -6.23 -1.81 -15.35
N PRO A 208 -6.94 -1.46 -16.45
CA PRO A 208 -8.17 -0.68 -16.36
C PRO A 208 -9.27 -1.39 -15.59
N VAL A 209 -10.11 -0.61 -14.92
CA VAL A 209 -11.35 -1.08 -14.28
C VAL A 209 -12.53 -0.70 -15.17
N THR A 210 -13.22 -1.71 -15.67
CA THR A 210 -14.43 -1.52 -16.48
C THR A 210 -15.66 -1.61 -15.59
N ILE A 211 -16.43 -0.53 -15.52
CA ILE A 211 -17.63 -0.40 -14.69
C ILE A 211 -18.87 -0.43 -15.56
N PRO A 212 -19.62 -1.56 -15.57
CA PRO A 212 -20.86 -1.66 -16.33
C PRO A 212 -21.88 -0.59 -15.93
N GLN A 213 -22.57 -0.03 -16.90
CA GLN A 213 -23.64 0.93 -16.68
C GLN A 213 -25.00 0.28 -16.92
N LYS A 214 -26.05 0.74 -16.21
CA LYS A 214 -27.43 0.27 -16.46
C LYS A 214 -27.93 0.65 -17.85
N LYS A 215 -27.44 1.75 -18.40
CA LYS A 215 -27.72 2.24 -19.75
C LYS A 215 -26.46 2.91 -20.31
N GLY A 216 -26.21 2.72 -21.61
CA GLY A 216 -25.04 3.25 -22.30
C GLY A 216 -23.81 2.38 -22.16
N ASP A 217 -22.65 2.91 -22.59
CA ASP A 217 -21.38 2.21 -22.58
C ASP A 217 -20.79 2.10 -21.15
N ALA A 218 -20.00 1.07 -20.93
CA ALA A 218 -19.28 0.91 -19.67
C ALA A 218 -18.25 2.04 -19.48
N ILE A 219 -18.10 2.50 -18.25
CA ILE A 219 -17.04 3.46 -17.88
C ILE A 219 -15.73 2.69 -17.69
N VAL A 220 -14.67 3.14 -18.38
CA VAL A 220 -13.32 2.57 -18.24
C VAL A 220 -12.45 3.53 -17.47
N VAL A 221 -12.06 3.15 -16.25
CA VAL A 221 -11.12 3.90 -15.42
C VAL A 221 -9.73 3.32 -15.61
N SER A 222 -8.81 4.11 -16.18
CA SER A 222 -7.48 3.65 -16.60
C SER A 222 -6.31 4.51 -16.05
N LYS A 223 -6.60 5.52 -15.22
CA LYS A 223 -5.58 6.43 -14.68
C LYS A 223 -5.84 6.67 -13.21
N ASP A 224 -4.76 6.87 -12.44
CA ASP A 224 -4.85 7.33 -11.06
C ASP A 224 -5.58 8.68 -11.01
N GLU A 225 -6.56 8.78 -10.13
CA GLU A 225 -7.49 9.91 -10.07
C GLU A 225 -7.05 10.99 -9.07
N HIS A 226 -6.10 10.65 -8.20
CA HIS A 226 -5.70 11.51 -7.08
C HIS A 226 -4.67 12.60 -7.44
N PRO A 227 -3.74 12.41 -8.43
CA PRO A 227 -2.78 13.45 -8.81
C PRO A 227 -3.49 14.73 -9.24
N ARG A 228 -2.95 15.87 -8.81
CA ARG A 228 -3.53 17.20 -9.05
C ARG A 228 -2.46 18.27 -9.25
N ASP A 229 -2.77 19.24 -10.08
CA ASP A 229 -1.94 20.44 -10.20
C ASP A 229 -2.07 21.27 -8.91
N THR A 230 -0.92 21.69 -8.36
CA THR A 230 -0.85 22.54 -7.18
C THR A 230 0.42 23.39 -7.21
N THR A 231 0.50 24.40 -6.34
CA THR A 231 1.67 25.27 -6.15
C THR A 231 1.93 25.50 -4.67
N MET A 232 3.11 26.02 -4.31
CA MET A 232 3.40 26.38 -2.92
C MET A 232 2.40 27.39 -2.36
N GLU A 233 1.96 28.36 -3.17
CA GLU A 233 0.98 29.38 -2.74
C GLU A 233 -0.41 28.77 -2.46
N VAL A 234 -0.79 27.71 -3.19
CA VAL A 234 -2.04 26.98 -2.95
C VAL A 234 -1.91 26.16 -1.67
N LEU A 235 -0.82 25.41 -1.51
CA LEU A 235 -0.58 24.58 -0.32
C LEU A 235 -0.51 25.43 0.96
N ALA A 236 0.19 26.56 0.94
CA ALA A 236 0.33 27.46 2.09
C ALA A 236 -1.00 28.01 2.61
N LYS A 237 -2.03 28.13 1.75
CA LYS A 237 -3.37 28.63 2.12
C LYS A 237 -4.26 27.56 2.76
N LEU A 238 -3.88 26.30 2.70
CA LEU A 238 -4.67 25.20 3.27
C LEU A 238 -4.67 25.26 4.81
N ARG A 239 -5.85 25.10 5.39
CA ARG A 239 -6.01 25.07 6.84
C ARG A 239 -5.55 23.74 7.42
N PRO A 240 -4.94 23.74 8.61
CA PRO A 240 -4.69 22.52 9.36
C PRO A 240 -5.97 21.72 9.62
N VAL A 241 -5.86 20.38 9.62
CA VAL A 241 -7.04 19.50 9.72
C VAL A 241 -7.31 19.01 11.15
N VAL A 242 -6.36 19.19 12.08
CA VAL A 242 -6.47 18.68 13.46
C VAL A 242 -6.41 19.80 14.48
N ARG A 243 -5.33 20.58 14.50
CA ARG A 243 -5.06 21.64 15.46
C ARG A 243 -5.11 22.99 14.75
N ALA A 244 -5.65 24.02 15.39
CA ALA A 244 -5.74 25.34 14.78
C ALA A 244 -4.37 25.94 14.41
N ASP A 245 -3.35 25.62 15.20
CA ASP A 245 -1.94 25.98 15.02
C ASP A 245 -1.10 24.83 14.43
N GLY A 246 -1.76 23.80 13.91
CA GLY A 246 -1.11 22.62 13.34
C GLY A 246 -0.48 22.85 11.97
N THR A 247 0.20 21.82 11.49
CA THR A 247 0.94 21.85 10.23
C THR A 247 0.39 20.88 9.19
N ILE A 248 -0.39 19.88 9.61
CA ILE A 248 -0.95 18.84 8.73
C ILE A 248 -2.20 19.36 8.02
N THR A 249 -2.21 19.27 6.69
CA THR A 249 -3.30 19.73 5.83
C THR A 249 -3.72 18.65 4.84
N ALA A 250 -4.83 18.86 4.16
CA ALA A 250 -5.26 18.00 3.05
C ALA A 250 -4.29 18.03 1.85
N GLY A 251 -3.35 18.98 1.82
CA GLY A 251 -2.35 19.11 0.75
C GLY A 251 -1.07 18.31 1.02
N ASN A 252 -0.70 18.09 2.29
CA ASN A 252 0.52 17.41 2.70
C ASN A 252 0.29 16.07 3.40
N ALA A 253 -0.90 15.53 3.23
CA ALA A 253 -1.33 14.19 3.66
C ALA A 253 -1.76 13.35 2.46
N SER A 254 -1.63 12.03 2.54
CA SER A 254 -2.21 11.11 1.57
C SER A 254 -3.73 11.15 1.60
N GLY A 255 -4.36 10.74 0.50
CA GLY A 255 -5.82 10.65 0.41
C GLY A 255 -6.39 9.38 1.03
N VAL A 256 -7.71 9.39 1.17
CA VAL A 256 -8.56 8.21 1.37
C VAL A 256 -8.90 7.67 -0.02
N ASN A 257 -8.58 6.41 -0.32
CA ASN A 257 -8.55 5.92 -1.68
C ASN A 257 -9.08 4.49 -1.82
N ASP A 258 -9.41 4.13 -3.06
CA ASP A 258 -9.83 2.80 -3.48
C ASP A 258 -8.81 2.22 -4.46
N GLY A 259 -8.45 0.94 -4.32
CA GLY A 259 -7.52 0.31 -5.23
C GLY A 259 -7.16 -1.13 -4.87
N ALA A 260 -6.59 -1.85 -5.84
CA ALA A 260 -6.12 -3.22 -5.69
C ALA A 260 -4.81 -3.45 -6.44
N CYS A 261 -4.01 -4.41 -5.97
CA CYS A 261 -2.75 -4.81 -6.59
C CYS A 261 -2.57 -6.33 -6.44
N ALA A 262 -1.98 -6.99 -7.45
CA ALA A 262 -1.64 -8.40 -7.41
C ALA A 262 -0.30 -8.67 -8.10
N LEU A 263 0.49 -9.59 -7.51
CA LEU A 263 1.79 -9.99 -8.00
C LEU A 263 1.88 -11.52 -8.07
N ILE A 264 2.54 -12.04 -9.10
CA ILE A 264 2.92 -13.45 -9.21
C ILE A 264 4.30 -13.63 -8.60
N LEU A 265 4.42 -14.51 -7.60
CA LEU A 265 5.68 -14.92 -7.01
C LEU A 265 5.95 -16.39 -7.30
N ALA A 266 7.17 -16.72 -7.68
CA ALA A 266 7.56 -18.07 -8.01
C ALA A 266 8.98 -18.41 -7.50
N SER A 267 9.20 -19.71 -7.23
CA SER A 267 10.55 -20.26 -7.17
C SER A 267 11.17 -20.28 -8.57
N GLU A 268 12.48 -20.44 -8.67
CA GLU A 268 13.15 -20.55 -9.97
C GLU A 268 12.59 -21.72 -10.81
N GLY A 269 12.36 -22.86 -10.19
CA GLY A 269 11.81 -24.04 -10.86
C GLY A 269 10.38 -23.84 -11.37
N GLU A 270 9.51 -23.20 -10.58
CA GLU A 270 8.13 -22.91 -11.01
C GLU A 270 8.09 -21.80 -12.06
N ALA A 271 8.96 -20.81 -11.96
CA ALA A 271 9.07 -19.79 -13.00
C ALA A 271 9.43 -20.42 -14.34
N ALA A 272 10.46 -21.29 -14.36
CA ALA A 272 10.88 -21.98 -15.57
C ALA A 272 9.79 -22.92 -16.13
N ARG A 273 9.12 -23.70 -15.26
CA ARG A 273 8.06 -24.65 -15.67
C ARG A 273 6.87 -23.95 -16.31
N ASN A 274 6.52 -22.78 -15.80
CA ASN A 274 5.37 -21.99 -16.26
C ASN A 274 5.71 -20.92 -17.30
N GLY A 275 6.96 -20.86 -17.78
CA GLY A 275 7.39 -19.86 -18.75
C GLY A 275 7.34 -18.42 -18.23
N LEU A 276 7.43 -18.25 -16.91
CA LEU A 276 7.47 -16.94 -16.27
C LEU A 276 8.88 -16.37 -16.31
N THR A 277 8.99 -15.08 -16.60
CA THR A 277 10.28 -14.37 -16.53
C THR A 277 10.41 -13.68 -15.17
N PRO A 278 11.38 -14.07 -14.33
CA PRO A 278 11.70 -13.34 -13.11
C PRO A 278 12.04 -11.87 -13.41
N ARG A 279 11.42 -10.94 -12.68
CA ARG A 279 11.69 -9.51 -12.83
C ARG A 279 12.43 -8.93 -11.62
N ALA A 280 12.13 -9.46 -10.43
CA ALA A 280 12.83 -9.07 -9.22
C ALA A 280 12.90 -10.24 -8.24
N ARG A 281 13.94 -10.27 -7.42
CA ARG A 281 14.09 -11.20 -6.32
C ARG A 281 13.77 -10.51 -4.99
N VAL A 282 12.96 -11.13 -4.14
CA VAL A 282 12.74 -10.64 -2.78
C VAL A 282 13.94 -10.99 -1.90
N ILE A 283 14.73 -9.99 -1.52
CA ILE A 283 15.93 -10.17 -0.70
C ILE A 283 15.56 -10.39 0.75
N GLY A 284 14.81 -9.47 1.34
CA GLY A 284 14.40 -9.56 2.74
C GLY A 284 13.25 -8.64 3.07
N MET A 285 12.60 -8.90 4.21
CA MET A 285 11.56 -8.06 4.79
C MET A 285 11.72 -8.02 6.31
N ALA A 286 11.56 -6.84 6.89
CA ALA A 286 11.55 -6.67 8.34
C ALA A 286 10.41 -5.75 8.79
N THR A 287 9.99 -5.95 10.04
CA THR A 287 9.05 -5.06 10.73
C THR A 287 9.66 -4.55 12.01
N ALA A 288 9.22 -3.37 12.45
CA ALA A 288 9.63 -2.79 13.73
C ALA A 288 8.43 -2.11 14.41
N GLY A 289 8.44 -2.09 15.74
CA GLY A 289 7.47 -1.35 16.55
C GLY A 289 8.05 -0.01 16.99
N VAL A 290 7.17 1.00 17.13
CA VAL A 290 7.45 2.32 17.69
C VAL A 290 6.26 2.76 18.54
N ALA A 291 6.40 3.83 19.31
CA ALA A 291 5.29 4.35 20.09
C ALA A 291 4.10 4.72 19.18
N PRO A 292 2.85 4.29 19.48
CA PRO A 292 1.67 4.52 18.64
C PRO A 292 1.46 5.99 18.26
N ARG A 293 1.71 6.92 19.19
CA ARG A 293 1.53 8.37 18.98
C ARG A 293 2.43 8.98 17.91
N ILE A 294 3.55 8.30 17.58
CA ILE A 294 4.49 8.69 16.53
C ILE A 294 4.70 7.56 15.52
N MET A 295 3.63 6.84 15.18
CA MET A 295 3.68 5.69 14.28
C MET A 295 4.39 5.97 12.95
N GLY A 296 4.39 7.24 12.53
CA GLY A 296 4.96 7.69 11.26
C GLY A 296 6.46 7.39 11.11
N ILE A 297 7.23 7.27 12.21
CA ILE A 297 8.66 6.98 12.15
C ILE A 297 8.99 5.48 12.02
N GLY A 298 7.99 4.60 12.07
CA GLY A 298 8.18 3.15 11.96
C GLY A 298 9.03 2.66 10.78
N PRO A 299 9.01 3.32 9.61
CA PRO A 299 9.87 2.96 8.46
C PRO A 299 11.37 3.00 8.78
N ALA A 300 11.83 3.95 9.59
CA ALA A 300 13.26 4.10 9.88
C ALA A 300 13.83 2.85 10.59
N PRO A 301 13.33 2.40 11.76
CA PRO A 301 13.84 1.18 12.39
C PRO A 301 13.55 -0.09 11.58
N ALA A 302 12.47 -0.17 10.80
CA ALA A 302 12.21 -1.30 9.93
C ALA A 302 13.25 -1.39 8.80
N THR A 303 13.61 -0.25 8.21
CA THR A 303 14.66 -0.14 7.19
C THR A 303 16.03 -0.55 7.74
N LEU A 304 16.44 0.00 8.87
CA LEU A 304 17.71 -0.38 9.50
C LEU A 304 17.78 -1.88 9.79
N LYS A 305 16.66 -2.46 10.24
CA LYS A 305 16.57 -3.89 10.52
C LYS A 305 16.71 -4.75 9.26
N VAL A 306 16.03 -4.42 8.15
CA VAL A 306 16.13 -5.19 6.91
C VAL A 306 17.49 -5.04 6.27
N LEU A 307 18.12 -3.88 6.33
CA LEU A 307 19.49 -3.66 5.87
C LEU A 307 20.48 -4.53 6.63
N ALA A 308 20.39 -4.56 7.97
CA ALA A 308 21.22 -5.41 8.81
C ALA A 308 21.02 -6.91 8.51
N GLN A 309 19.78 -7.35 8.29
CA GLN A 309 19.45 -8.75 7.97
C GLN A 309 19.99 -9.19 6.60
N THR A 310 20.06 -8.28 5.65
CA THR A 310 20.48 -8.57 4.26
C THR A 310 21.96 -8.30 3.99
N GLY A 311 22.65 -7.62 4.91
CA GLY A 311 24.02 -7.17 4.72
C GLY A 311 24.15 -6.04 3.68
N LEU A 312 23.03 -5.41 3.30
CA LEU A 312 23.02 -4.29 2.37
C LEU A 312 23.07 -2.95 3.11
N THR A 313 23.46 -1.92 2.39
CA THR A 313 23.51 -0.54 2.89
C THR A 313 22.50 0.34 2.14
N LEU A 314 22.09 1.44 2.76
CA LEU A 314 21.19 2.40 2.13
C LEU A 314 21.81 3.06 0.87
N ALA A 315 23.14 3.17 0.83
CA ALA A 315 23.86 3.70 -0.34
C ALA A 315 23.76 2.80 -1.57
N GLN A 316 23.48 1.50 -1.40
CA GLN A 316 23.31 0.55 -2.50
C GLN A 316 21.90 0.56 -3.09
N MET A 317 20.96 1.29 -2.51
CA MET A 317 19.59 1.39 -3.03
C MET A 317 19.53 2.38 -4.17
N ASP A 318 19.11 1.92 -5.34
CA ASP A 318 18.90 2.76 -6.53
C ASP A 318 17.51 3.42 -6.51
N VAL A 319 16.54 2.79 -5.85
CA VAL A 319 15.17 3.26 -5.70
C VAL A 319 14.73 3.09 -4.24
N ILE A 320 14.06 4.10 -3.70
CA ILE A 320 13.46 4.08 -2.37
C ILE A 320 11.98 4.48 -2.53
N GLU A 321 11.09 3.52 -2.41
CA GLU A 321 9.65 3.76 -2.33
C GLU A 321 9.24 3.90 -0.87
N LEU A 322 9.12 5.11 -0.38
CA LEU A 322 8.62 5.46 0.95
C LEU A 322 7.16 5.88 0.86
N ASN A 323 6.26 5.17 1.51
CA ASN A 323 4.85 5.58 1.55
C ASN A 323 4.70 6.91 2.28
N GLU A 324 4.17 7.91 1.56
CA GLU A 324 3.92 9.25 2.08
C GLU A 324 2.53 9.31 2.71
N ALA A 325 2.33 8.66 3.86
CA ALA A 325 1.07 8.81 4.58
C ALA A 325 0.85 10.28 4.96
N PHE A 326 1.93 10.96 5.37
CA PHE A 326 2.00 12.39 5.63
C PHE A 326 3.41 12.89 5.28
N ALA A 327 3.53 14.12 4.78
CA ALA A 327 4.84 14.71 4.49
C ALA A 327 5.71 14.82 5.75
N ALA A 328 5.12 15.20 6.89
CA ALA A 328 5.84 15.23 8.18
C ALA A 328 6.51 13.89 8.51
N GLN A 329 5.79 12.80 8.31
CA GLN A 329 6.27 11.45 8.53
C GLN A 329 7.38 11.08 7.53
N GLY A 330 7.19 11.40 6.25
CA GLY A 330 8.19 11.14 5.22
C GLY A 330 9.52 11.82 5.52
N LEU A 331 9.49 13.12 5.80
CA LEU A 331 10.66 13.92 6.15
C LEU A 331 11.37 13.42 7.41
N ALA A 332 10.61 13.09 8.46
CA ALA A 332 11.19 12.56 9.69
C ALA A 332 11.94 11.25 9.44
N VAL A 333 11.40 10.37 8.60
CA VAL A 333 12.04 9.10 8.22
C VAL A 333 13.31 9.34 7.40
N LEU A 334 13.25 10.21 6.37
CA LEU A 334 14.42 10.53 5.55
C LEU A 334 15.57 11.08 6.41
N ARG A 335 15.29 12.06 7.26
CA ARG A 335 16.28 12.67 8.15
C ARG A 335 16.88 11.68 9.16
N GLN A 336 16.06 10.74 9.70
CA GLN A 336 16.57 9.67 10.58
C GLN A 336 17.45 8.65 9.85
N LEU A 337 17.21 8.43 8.57
CA LEU A 337 18.02 7.55 7.73
C LEU A 337 19.26 8.26 7.14
N GLY A 338 19.46 9.55 7.44
CA GLY A 338 20.57 10.34 6.91
C GLY A 338 20.42 10.71 5.43
N LEU A 339 19.20 10.67 4.91
CA LEU A 339 18.88 11.09 3.54
C LEU A 339 18.52 12.56 3.48
N GLN A 340 18.76 13.19 2.33
CA GLN A 340 18.28 14.54 2.07
C GLN A 340 16.77 14.50 1.80
N ASP A 341 16.08 15.61 2.09
CA ASP A 341 14.62 15.74 1.90
C ASP A 341 14.23 15.61 0.41
N ASP A 342 15.15 15.93 -0.50
CA ASP A 342 14.99 15.90 -1.95
C ASP A 342 15.81 14.80 -2.65
N ASP A 343 16.24 13.76 -1.93
CA ASP A 343 17.00 12.64 -2.51
C ASP A 343 16.26 12.07 -3.73
N ALA A 344 16.90 12.14 -4.89
CA ALA A 344 16.30 11.78 -6.18
C ALA A 344 15.87 10.31 -6.28
N ARG A 345 16.41 9.43 -5.42
CA ARG A 345 16.05 8.02 -5.36
C ARG A 345 14.71 7.79 -4.67
N VAL A 346 14.23 8.78 -3.89
CA VAL A 346 13.00 8.68 -3.11
C VAL A 346 11.79 9.04 -3.96
N ASN A 347 10.87 8.09 -4.08
CA ASN A 347 9.62 8.25 -4.81
C ASN A 347 9.81 8.97 -6.15
N PRO A 348 10.63 8.42 -7.07
CA PRO A 348 10.97 9.11 -8.31
C PRO A 348 9.76 9.39 -9.22
N ASN A 349 8.66 8.65 -9.00
CA ASN A 349 7.41 8.80 -9.73
C ASN A 349 6.28 9.42 -8.89
N GLY A 350 6.62 10.09 -7.78
CA GLY A 350 5.66 10.56 -6.79
C GLY A 350 5.24 9.46 -5.80
N GLY A 351 4.76 9.87 -4.63
CA GLY A 351 4.34 8.96 -3.56
C GLY A 351 2.84 9.07 -3.24
N ALA A 352 2.45 8.62 -2.06
CA ALA A 352 1.04 8.48 -1.69
C ALA A 352 0.29 9.81 -1.54
N ILE A 353 0.97 10.92 -1.29
CA ILE A 353 0.35 12.26 -1.27
C ILE A 353 -0.25 12.58 -2.65
N ALA A 354 0.44 12.17 -3.71
CA ALA A 354 -0.01 12.39 -5.08
C ALA A 354 -0.84 11.23 -5.64
N LEU A 355 -0.44 9.96 -5.39
CA LEU A 355 -1.05 8.77 -6.00
C LEU A 355 -2.22 8.22 -5.18
N GLY A 356 -2.27 8.50 -3.87
CA GLY A 356 -3.26 7.95 -2.96
C GLY A 356 -2.76 6.77 -2.12
N HIS A 357 -3.59 6.40 -1.11
CA HIS A 357 -3.22 5.40 -0.11
C HIS A 357 -4.37 4.43 0.23
N PRO A 358 -4.82 3.58 -0.71
CA PRO A 358 -5.71 2.47 -0.38
C PRO A 358 -4.94 1.46 0.48
N LEU A 359 -5.25 1.40 1.79
CA LEU A 359 -4.40 0.80 2.84
C LEU A 359 -3.86 -0.58 2.47
N GLY A 360 -4.75 -1.54 2.21
CA GLY A 360 -4.37 -2.93 1.92
C GLY A 360 -3.59 -3.12 0.62
N ALA A 361 -3.78 -2.23 -0.38
CA ALA A 361 -3.11 -2.31 -1.68
C ALA A 361 -1.77 -1.56 -1.70
N SER A 362 -1.58 -0.55 -0.86
CA SER A 362 -0.46 0.39 -0.96
C SER A 362 0.91 -0.28 -0.88
N GLY A 363 1.11 -1.21 0.05
CA GLY A 363 2.39 -1.90 0.18
C GLY A 363 2.77 -2.72 -1.06
N ALA A 364 1.77 -3.31 -1.72
CA ALA A 364 1.97 -4.03 -2.97
C ALA A 364 2.25 -3.06 -4.14
N ARG A 365 1.58 -1.88 -4.18
CA ARG A 365 1.86 -0.83 -5.16
C ARG A 365 3.30 -0.33 -5.06
N LEU A 366 3.83 -0.08 -3.86
CA LEU A 366 5.22 0.34 -3.68
C LEU A 366 6.19 -0.64 -4.36
N VAL A 367 6.01 -1.94 -4.15
CA VAL A 367 6.85 -2.98 -4.75
C VAL A 367 6.68 -3.03 -6.27
N THR A 368 5.45 -2.93 -6.77
CA THR A 368 5.15 -2.93 -8.21
C THR A 368 5.81 -1.75 -8.92
N THR A 369 5.66 -0.54 -8.38
CA THR A 369 6.27 0.67 -8.94
C THR A 369 7.80 0.61 -8.86
N ALA A 370 8.36 0.10 -7.76
CA ALA A 370 9.80 -0.07 -7.59
C ALA A 370 10.40 -1.02 -8.64
N ILE A 371 9.75 -2.15 -8.93
CA ILE A 371 10.18 -3.10 -9.97
C ILE A 371 10.25 -2.38 -11.33
N ASN A 372 9.17 -1.69 -11.72
CA ASN A 372 9.09 -0.99 -13.00
C ASN A 372 10.15 0.12 -13.08
N GLN A 373 10.40 0.84 -11.99
CA GLN A 373 11.43 1.87 -11.92
C GLN A 373 12.83 1.27 -12.11
N LEU A 374 13.16 0.18 -11.41
CA LEU A 374 14.44 -0.49 -11.55
C LEU A 374 14.71 -0.96 -13.00
N HIS A 375 13.67 -1.53 -13.65
CA HIS A 375 13.80 -1.96 -15.05
C HIS A 375 13.99 -0.78 -16.01
N ARG A 376 13.28 0.35 -15.77
CA ARG A 376 13.41 1.54 -16.60
C ARG A 376 14.77 2.21 -16.49
N THR A 377 15.37 2.23 -15.31
CA THR A 377 16.64 2.92 -15.05
C THR A 377 17.87 2.03 -15.10
N GLY A 378 17.70 0.71 -15.15
CA GLY A 378 18.79 -0.24 -15.03
C GLY A 378 19.33 -0.41 -13.61
N GLY A 379 18.66 0.17 -12.59
CA GLY A 379 19.00 0.04 -11.18
C GLY A 379 18.94 -1.41 -10.70
N ARG A 380 19.63 -1.72 -9.60
CA ARG A 380 19.72 -3.08 -9.06
C ARG A 380 18.83 -3.31 -7.86
N TYR A 381 18.92 -2.46 -6.83
CA TYR A 381 18.21 -2.64 -5.58
C TYR A 381 17.14 -1.57 -5.34
N ALA A 382 16.00 -1.99 -4.83
CA ALA A 382 15.00 -1.07 -4.29
C ALA A 382 14.61 -1.43 -2.86
N LEU A 383 14.46 -0.38 -2.05
CA LEU A 383 13.87 -0.42 -0.74
C LEU A 383 12.42 0.09 -0.82
N CYS A 384 11.46 -0.72 -0.37
CA CYS A 384 10.09 -0.31 -0.18
C CYS A 384 9.79 -0.27 1.32
N THR A 385 9.30 0.86 1.85
CA THR A 385 9.04 0.98 3.29
C THR A 385 7.83 1.86 3.57
N MET A 386 7.15 1.60 4.69
CA MET A 386 5.96 2.35 5.08
C MET A 386 5.69 2.28 6.57
N CYS A 387 5.07 3.35 7.08
CA CYS A 387 4.52 3.40 8.42
C CYS A 387 3.19 2.64 8.50
N ILE A 388 2.84 2.24 9.70
CA ILE A 388 1.66 1.43 9.97
C ILE A 388 1.02 1.96 11.25
N GLY A 389 -0.27 2.17 11.22
CA GLY A 389 -1.05 2.57 12.39
C GLY A 389 -0.77 1.68 13.60
N VAL A 390 -1.07 2.22 14.80
CA VAL A 390 -0.77 1.55 16.09
C VAL A 390 0.73 1.38 16.34
N GLY A 391 1.59 2.13 15.66
CA GLY A 391 3.02 2.21 15.99
C GLY A 391 3.86 1.08 15.40
N GLN A 392 3.83 0.86 14.09
CA GLN A 392 4.71 -0.09 13.42
C GLN A 392 5.32 0.51 12.14
N GLY A 393 6.33 -0.16 11.62
CA GLY A 393 6.87 0.02 10.28
C GLY A 393 7.19 -1.31 9.62
N ILE A 394 7.21 -1.33 8.31
CA ILE A 394 7.62 -2.47 7.48
C ILE A 394 8.55 -1.99 6.38
N ALA A 395 9.56 -2.79 6.07
CA ALA A 395 10.50 -2.54 4.99
C ALA A 395 10.82 -3.84 4.25
N LEU A 396 10.88 -3.77 2.93
CA LEU A 396 11.16 -4.89 2.03
C LEU A 396 12.20 -4.43 1.00
N ILE A 397 13.21 -5.27 0.75
CA ILE A 397 14.23 -5.05 -0.28
C ILE A 397 14.05 -6.04 -1.40
N ILE A 398 14.04 -5.54 -2.62
CA ILE A 398 14.05 -6.32 -3.87
C ILE A 398 15.31 -6.03 -4.66
N GLU A 399 15.72 -7.01 -5.46
CA GLU A 399 16.80 -6.91 -6.44
C GLU A 399 16.24 -7.20 -7.83
N ARG A 400 16.49 -6.32 -8.80
CA ARG A 400 16.18 -6.58 -10.21
C ARG A 400 17.03 -7.74 -10.72
N VAL A 401 16.43 -8.61 -11.48
CA VAL A 401 17.09 -9.76 -12.15
C VAL A 401 16.89 -9.70 -13.65
#